data_ecd726692fd2a6328a7cb794b85804dc
#
_entry.id   ecd726692fd2a6328a7cb794b85804dc
#
_cell.length_a   1.000
_cell.length_b   1.000
_cell.length_c   1.000
_cell.angle_alpha   90.00
_cell.angle_beta   90.00
_cell.angle_gamma   90.00
#
_symmetry.space_group_name_H-M   'P 1'
#
loop_
_entity.id
_entity.type
_entity.pdbx_description
1 polymer ?
#
loop_
_entity_poly.entity_id
_entity_poly.type
_entity_poly.pdbx_seq_one_letter_code
_entity_poly.pdbx_strand_id
1 'polypeptide(L)'
;MSAGLNEREYNIILHKGVDYGEFFNSLVDITNKDGIPNRKVTIANPRNGSYRQTHFYLTEVEKKQLLQHPSVLDIEIPPSKRTDIIKSIDAIQNSNFTRDPQLNAQSNNWGLVRSSYKDNPYGGNNETGLKYNYTLDGTGVDIVITDSGIQSNHPEFQDKDGNSRVQDVNWASLSGLSFTQHINHNRDQHGHGTHVAGTAAGKNFGWARNAKIYSLKISGLEASSDTGTGIDDDYAFDAIKLWHRSKPIDPNTGYKRPTVVNMSWGYVREFEAGGNLHITHRGLAYPSASLSQAKSKGLNSFSTSQKWRIPYRVTSVDVDIQELIEEGVIVVAAAGNSNLKQTDISNIDYNNGVTVDGSSTYYYNRGSSPFHSTDITVGAIDEAQYNNDGTYIDQKASYSDNGPLVDIYAPGSGIISAVTDDLIYAKDDYQYDDNFMEAILSGTSMASPQVAGIAALYLQSSPGMTPAKLKSVILANSSTQVHNPSESPSGSFSFNVNTPKLVFNKYGNSNPLEYKGDFTTTSNISF
;
A
#
# COMPACT_ATOMS: atom_id res chain seq x y z
N MET A 1 0.69 -13.24 48.36
CA MET A 1 1.01 -12.43 47.18
C MET A 1 1.48 -13.40 46.12
N SER A 2 0.63 -13.71 45.12
CA SER A 2 1.04 -14.52 43.97
C SER A 2 2.16 -13.76 43.26
N ALA A 3 3.29 -14.41 43.01
CA ALA A 3 4.29 -13.88 42.10
C ALA A 3 3.55 -13.50 40.82
N GLY A 4 3.57 -12.22 40.45
CA GLY A 4 2.84 -11.72 39.28
C GLY A 4 3.28 -12.52 38.06
N LEU A 5 2.34 -13.12 37.37
CA LEU A 5 2.59 -13.76 36.08
C LEU A 5 3.22 -12.72 35.18
N ASN A 6 4.35 -13.04 34.55
CA ASN A 6 4.98 -12.15 33.57
C ASN A 6 4.18 -12.22 32.26
N GLU A 7 3.03 -11.52 32.24
CA GLU A 7 2.09 -11.45 31.14
C GLU A 7 2.41 -10.25 30.25
N ARG A 8 2.19 -10.43 28.95
CA ARG A 8 2.17 -9.35 27.98
C ARG A 8 0.99 -9.54 27.02
N GLU A 9 0.65 -8.48 26.33
CA GLU A 9 -0.41 -8.53 25.33
C GLU A 9 0.06 -9.27 24.07
N TYR A 10 -0.79 -10.20 23.62
CA TYR A 10 -0.66 -10.92 22.36
C TYR A 10 -1.97 -10.88 21.59
N ASN A 11 -1.90 -10.72 20.29
CA ASN A 11 -3.01 -10.92 19.36
C ASN A 11 -3.05 -12.39 18.97
N ILE A 12 -4.13 -13.09 19.29
CA ILE A 12 -4.39 -14.46 18.83
C ILE A 12 -5.16 -14.38 17.51
N ILE A 13 -4.62 -15.01 16.50
CA ILE A 13 -5.14 -15.03 15.12
C ILE A 13 -5.57 -16.44 14.79
N LEU A 14 -6.81 -16.63 14.35
CA LEU A 14 -7.38 -17.94 14.05
C LEU A 14 -7.42 -18.23 12.55
N HIS A 15 -7.35 -19.52 12.21
CA HIS A 15 -7.63 -19.98 10.85
C HIS A 15 -9.04 -19.61 10.41
N LYS A 16 -9.24 -19.39 9.12
CA LYS A 16 -10.58 -19.18 8.55
C LYS A 16 -11.44 -20.44 8.71
N GLY A 17 -12.69 -20.25 9.10
CA GLY A 17 -13.66 -21.34 9.25
C GLY A 17 -13.72 -21.98 10.65
N VAL A 18 -12.95 -21.48 11.60
CA VAL A 18 -13.05 -21.84 13.01
C VAL A 18 -14.28 -21.14 13.62
N ASP A 19 -14.92 -21.73 14.63
CA ASP A 19 -15.86 -20.99 15.47
C ASP A 19 -15.09 -20.05 16.42
N TYR A 20 -14.98 -18.79 16.00
CA TYR A 20 -14.18 -17.78 16.68
C TYR A 20 -14.78 -17.45 18.06
N GLY A 21 -16.10 -17.38 18.16
CA GLY A 21 -16.81 -17.09 19.41
C GLY A 21 -16.59 -18.20 20.42
N GLU A 22 -16.75 -19.45 20.04
CA GLU A 22 -16.48 -20.59 20.90
C GLU A 22 -15.03 -20.60 21.37
N PHE A 23 -14.07 -20.44 20.45
CA PHE A 23 -12.64 -20.46 20.80
C PHE A 23 -12.30 -19.34 21.77
N PHE A 24 -12.62 -18.09 21.48
CA PHE A 24 -12.24 -16.96 22.35
C PHE A 24 -12.97 -16.99 23.70
N ASN A 25 -14.23 -17.43 23.73
CA ASN A 25 -14.96 -17.61 24.97
C ASN A 25 -14.33 -18.70 25.84
N SER A 26 -13.80 -19.76 25.25
CA SER A 26 -13.12 -20.82 25.99
C SER A 26 -11.90 -20.33 26.78
N LEU A 27 -11.22 -19.28 26.30
CA LEU A 27 -10.07 -18.68 26.98
C LEU A 27 -10.45 -17.84 28.20
N VAL A 28 -11.64 -17.28 28.21
CA VAL A 28 -12.14 -16.46 29.33
C VAL A 28 -13.02 -17.25 30.32
N ASP A 29 -13.39 -18.49 29.97
CA ASP A 29 -14.19 -19.36 30.83
C ASP A 29 -13.30 -20.31 31.65
N ILE A 30 -13.33 -20.14 32.98
CA ILE A 30 -12.57 -20.97 33.93
C ILE A 30 -13.07 -22.42 33.97
N THR A 31 -14.25 -22.70 33.42
CA THR A 31 -14.83 -24.05 33.42
C THR A 31 -14.31 -24.96 32.31
N ASN A 32 -13.52 -24.42 31.38
CA ASN A 32 -12.89 -25.20 30.32
C ASN A 32 -11.75 -26.07 30.89
N LYS A 33 -12.08 -27.33 31.19
CA LYS A 33 -11.14 -28.28 31.84
C LYS A 33 -10.03 -28.76 30.94
N ASP A 34 -10.19 -28.65 29.63
CA ASP A 34 -9.19 -29.03 28.62
C ASP A 34 -8.44 -27.81 28.09
N GLY A 35 -8.71 -26.64 28.67
CA GLY A 35 -8.23 -25.36 28.18
C GLY A 35 -6.74 -25.13 28.44
N ILE A 36 -6.06 -24.66 27.44
CA ILE A 36 -4.80 -23.97 27.53
C ILE A 36 -5.15 -22.50 27.26
N PRO A 37 -4.87 -21.56 28.15
CA PRO A 37 -4.30 -21.70 29.51
C PRO A 37 -5.27 -22.29 30.54
N ASN A 38 -4.73 -22.98 31.53
CA ASN A 38 -5.52 -23.52 32.63
C ASN A 38 -5.89 -22.43 33.68
N ARG A 39 -6.37 -21.30 33.22
CA ARG A 39 -6.82 -20.16 34.02
C ARG A 39 -7.71 -19.26 33.19
N LYS A 40 -8.46 -18.40 33.83
CA LYS A 40 -9.14 -17.31 33.16
C LYS A 40 -8.13 -16.29 32.60
N VAL A 41 -8.21 -16.02 31.31
CA VAL A 41 -7.34 -15.05 30.63
C VAL A 41 -8.07 -13.71 30.49
N THR A 42 -7.33 -12.62 30.63
CA THR A 42 -7.88 -11.27 30.49
C THR A 42 -7.79 -10.81 29.03
N ILE A 43 -8.91 -10.34 28.49
CA ILE A 43 -8.95 -9.70 27.16
C ILE A 43 -8.27 -8.33 27.27
N ALA A 44 -7.30 -8.07 26.41
CA ALA A 44 -6.62 -6.78 26.30
C ALA A 44 -7.33 -5.87 25.30
N ASN A 45 -7.69 -6.41 24.11
CA ASN A 45 -8.44 -5.70 23.08
C ASN A 45 -9.39 -6.70 22.38
N PRO A 46 -10.70 -6.53 22.46
CA PRO A 46 -11.67 -7.49 21.90
C PRO A 46 -11.76 -7.47 20.37
N ARG A 47 -11.09 -6.55 19.65
CA ARG A 47 -11.09 -6.43 18.19
C ARG A 47 -12.52 -6.55 17.60
N ASN A 48 -13.42 -5.66 17.98
CA ASN A 48 -14.85 -5.74 17.61
C ASN A 48 -15.12 -5.64 16.10
N GLY A 49 -14.16 -5.21 15.31
CA GLY A 49 -14.20 -5.18 13.85
C GLY A 49 -13.70 -6.47 13.19
N SER A 50 -12.90 -7.26 13.88
CA SER A 50 -12.41 -8.56 13.41
C SER A 50 -13.14 -9.70 14.13
N TYR A 51 -13.44 -10.76 13.40
CA TYR A 51 -13.98 -11.99 13.98
C TYR A 51 -12.89 -13.07 14.15
N ARG A 52 -11.72 -12.89 13.58
CA ARG A 52 -10.60 -13.86 13.63
C ARG A 52 -9.51 -13.48 14.61
N GLN A 53 -9.58 -12.30 15.22
CA GLN A 53 -8.52 -11.75 16.04
C GLN A 53 -9.07 -11.20 17.35
N THR A 54 -8.35 -11.45 18.43
CA THR A 54 -8.62 -10.86 19.76
C THR A 54 -7.32 -10.82 20.56
N HIS A 55 -7.10 -9.75 21.28
CA HIS A 55 -5.89 -9.61 22.10
C HIS A 55 -6.13 -10.07 23.54
N PHE A 56 -5.19 -10.84 24.05
CA PHE A 56 -5.19 -11.36 25.41
C PHE A 56 -3.87 -11.09 26.13
N TYR A 57 -3.93 -11.01 27.45
CA TYR A 57 -2.73 -11.04 28.29
C TYR A 57 -2.32 -12.49 28.55
N LEU A 58 -1.18 -12.91 27.99
CA LEU A 58 -0.62 -14.27 28.10
C LEU A 58 0.81 -14.22 28.61
N THR A 59 1.22 -15.30 29.25
CA THR A 59 2.64 -15.58 29.46
C THR A 59 3.27 -16.18 28.20
N GLU A 60 4.59 -16.14 28.08
CA GLU A 60 5.31 -16.73 26.95
C GLU A 60 5.12 -18.26 26.85
N VAL A 61 4.87 -18.91 27.99
CA VAL A 61 4.58 -20.36 28.04
C VAL A 61 3.21 -20.65 27.44
N GLU A 62 2.20 -19.90 27.85
CA GLU A 62 0.83 -20.04 27.35
C GLU A 62 0.75 -19.73 25.85
N LYS A 63 1.44 -18.69 25.39
CA LYS A 63 1.59 -18.41 23.97
C LYS A 63 2.11 -19.62 23.18
N LYS A 64 3.22 -20.22 23.67
CA LYS A 64 3.83 -21.39 23.01
C LYS A 64 2.88 -22.59 22.98
N GLN A 65 2.10 -22.78 24.03
CA GLN A 65 1.10 -23.87 24.08
C GLN A 65 -0.05 -23.62 23.12
N LEU A 66 -0.61 -22.39 23.09
CA LEU A 66 -1.70 -22.02 22.19
C LEU A 66 -1.31 -22.05 20.72
N LEU A 67 -0.06 -21.76 20.38
CA LEU A 67 0.47 -21.89 19.01
C LEU A 67 0.43 -23.33 18.46
N GLN A 68 0.30 -24.35 19.32
CA GLN A 68 0.13 -25.74 18.91
C GLN A 68 -1.32 -26.13 18.68
N HIS A 69 -2.27 -25.24 19.00
CA HIS A 69 -3.69 -25.53 18.82
C HIS A 69 -4.07 -25.43 17.33
N PRO A 70 -4.80 -26.42 16.77
CA PRO A 70 -5.08 -26.49 15.32
C PRO A 70 -5.94 -25.34 14.81
N SER A 71 -6.67 -24.64 15.67
CA SER A 71 -7.47 -23.47 15.30
C SER A 71 -6.64 -22.19 15.22
N VAL A 72 -5.44 -22.17 15.77
CA VAL A 72 -4.59 -20.97 15.86
C VAL A 72 -3.69 -20.89 14.62
N LEU A 73 -3.82 -19.80 13.87
CA LEU A 73 -2.96 -19.48 12.74
C LEU A 73 -1.62 -18.91 13.22
N ASP A 74 -1.67 -17.92 14.14
CA ASP A 74 -0.50 -17.27 14.70
C ASP A 74 -0.83 -16.58 16.03
N ILE A 75 0.20 -16.22 16.79
CA ILE A 75 0.10 -15.37 17.99
C ILE A 75 1.23 -14.36 17.97
N GLU A 76 0.89 -13.11 17.74
CA GLU A 76 1.84 -12.01 17.57
C GLU A 76 1.72 -10.98 18.70
N ILE A 77 2.80 -10.25 18.94
CA ILE A 77 2.73 -8.99 19.67
C ILE A 77 2.10 -7.98 18.70
N PRO A 78 1.09 -7.19 19.13
CA PRO A 78 0.50 -6.17 18.27
C PRO A 78 1.57 -5.29 17.62
N PRO A 79 1.46 -4.96 16.33
CA PRO A 79 2.45 -4.16 15.60
C PRO A 79 2.79 -2.84 16.31
N SER A 80 1.80 -2.16 16.87
CA SER A 80 1.94 -0.91 17.64
C SER A 80 2.82 -1.04 18.90
N LYS A 81 3.04 -2.27 19.39
CA LYS A 81 3.84 -2.56 20.58
C LYS A 81 5.18 -3.23 20.27
N ARG A 82 5.54 -3.25 19.00
CA ARG A 82 6.80 -3.84 18.52
C ARG A 82 7.81 -2.74 18.22
N THR A 83 9.05 -2.99 18.63
CA THR A 83 10.20 -2.10 18.36
C THR A 83 11.14 -2.66 17.29
N ASP A 84 10.92 -3.91 16.88
CA ASP A 84 11.76 -4.64 15.92
C ASP A 84 11.24 -4.53 14.47
N ILE A 85 10.10 -3.88 14.28
CA ILE A 85 9.55 -3.56 12.97
C ILE A 85 9.23 -2.07 12.87
N ILE A 86 9.33 -1.54 11.66
CA ILE A 86 9.06 -0.14 11.35
C ILE A 86 8.03 -0.09 10.23
N LYS A 87 7.03 0.77 10.38
CA LYS A 87 6.12 1.13 9.30
C LYS A 87 6.82 2.17 8.44
N SER A 88 7.18 1.81 7.21
CA SER A 88 7.90 2.66 6.27
C SER A 88 6.91 3.33 5.32
N ILE A 89 6.90 4.65 5.31
CA ILE A 89 6.12 5.52 4.41
C ILE A 89 7.06 6.39 3.57
N ASP A 90 8.24 5.89 3.25
CA ASP A 90 9.29 6.69 2.62
C ASP A 90 9.05 6.88 1.13
N ALA A 91 9.20 8.11 0.66
CA ALA A 91 9.40 8.44 -0.74
C ALA A 91 10.87 8.81 -1.00
N ILE A 92 11.33 8.55 -2.21
CA ILE A 92 12.65 8.94 -2.68
C ILE A 92 12.51 10.30 -3.34
N GLN A 93 13.35 11.25 -2.93
CA GLN A 93 13.44 12.53 -3.61
C GLN A 93 14.85 12.72 -4.19
N ASN A 94 14.94 13.03 -5.47
CA ASN A 94 16.16 13.46 -6.09
C ASN A 94 16.53 14.87 -5.57
N SER A 95 17.81 15.11 -5.31
CA SER A 95 18.32 16.29 -4.60
C SER A 95 18.07 17.65 -5.27
N ASN A 96 17.60 17.68 -6.52
CA ASN A 96 17.31 18.90 -7.25
C ASN A 96 15.95 18.79 -7.92
N PHE A 97 14.98 19.47 -7.36
CA PHE A 97 13.70 19.71 -8.02
C PHE A 97 13.83 20.98 -8.87
N THR A 98 13.73 20.85 -10.17
CA THR A 98 13.59 21.97 -11.09
C THR A 98 12.35 21.67 -11.94
N ARG A 99 11.35 22.49 -11.77
CA ARG A 99 10.19 22.50 -12.67
C ARG A 99 10.65 22.88 -14.07
N ASP A 100 10.24 22.11 -15.08
CA ASP A 100 10.43 22.54 -16.47
C ASP A 100 9.34 23.57 -16.82
N PRO A 101 9.67 24.86 -16.98
CA PRO A 101 8.71 25.90 -17.26
C PRO A 101 8.11 25.80 -18.67
N GLN A 102 8.60 24.92 -19.53
CA GLN A 102 8.09 24.71 -20.88
C GLN A 102 6.98 23.66 -20.92
N LEU A 103 6.84 22.84 -19.88
CA LEU A 103 5.78 21.85 -19.79
C LEU A 103 4.58 22.47 -19.07
N ASN A 104 3.38 22.38 -19.66
CA ASN A 104 2.15 22.74 -18.96
C ASN A 104 1.85 21.69 -17.88
N ALA A 105 0.94 21.99 -16.95
CA ALA A 105 0.61 21.11 -15.83
C ALA A 105 0.26 19.67 -16.22
N GLN A 106 -0.38 19.50 -17.37
CA GLN A 106 -0.76 18.20 -17.90
C GLN A 106 0.45 17.41 -18.44
N SER A 107 1.45 18.13 -18.95
CA SER A 107 2.70 17.53 -19.44
C SER A 107 3.66 17.22 -18.30
N ASN A 108 3.60 17.96 -17.20
CA ASN A 108 4.43 17.71 -16.01
C ASN A 108 4.02 16.44 -15.28
N ASN A 109 2.80 15.95 -15.48
CA ASN A 109 2.37 14.68 -14.91
C ASN A 109 2.45 13.58 -15.97
N TRP A 110 3.67 13.19 -16.31
CA TRP A 110 3.94 12.17 -17.31
C TRP A 110 3.21 10.84 -17.00
N GLY A 111 3.00 10.53 -15.72
CA GLY A 111 2.35 9.30 -15.29
C GLY A 111 0.90 9.19 -15.77
N LEU A 112 0.13 10.28 -15.69
CA LEU A 112 -1.24 10.34 -16.23
C LEU A 112 -1.23 10.11 -17.74
N VAL A 113 -0.32 10.78 -18.45
CA VAL A 113 -0.18 10.61 -19.90
C VAL A 113 0.20 9.17 -20.23
N ARG A 114 1.28 8.64 -19.61
CA ARG A 114 1.76 7.28 -19.93
C ARG A 114 0.69 6.22 -19.75
N SER A 115 -0.03 6.25 -18.64
CA SER A 115 -1.05 5.24 -18.33
C SER A 115 -2.37 5.45 -19.06
N SER A 116 -2.52 6.55 -19.84
CA SER A 116 -3.67 6.80 -20.72
C SER A 116 -3.47 6.27 -22.13
N TYR A 117 -2.30 5.74 -22.46
CA TYR A 117 -1.99 5.10 -23.73
C TYR A 117 -1.55 3.65 -23.49
N LYS A 118 -2.02 2.74 -24.33
CA LYS A 118 -1.67 1.33 -24.24
C LYS A 118 -0.20 1.13 -24.59
N ASP A 119 0.24 1.76 -25.67
CA ASP A 119 1.64 1.80 -26.09
C ASP A 119 2.32 3.04 -25.54
N ASN A 120 3.64 3.01 -25.36
CA ASN A 120 4.37 4.17 -24.87
C ASN A 120 4.25 5.34 -25.86
N PRO A 121 3.62 6.48 -25.47
CA PRO A 121 3.41 7.59 -26.37
C PRO A 121 4.66 8.48 -26.54
N TYR A 122 5.68 8.27 -25.70
CA TYR A 122 6.93 9.02 -25.78
C TYR A 122 7.86 8.41 -26.82
N GLY A 123 8.75 9.23 -27.44
CA GLY A 123 9.72 8.74 -28.40
C GLY A 123 9.27 8.78 -29.86
N GLY A 124 8.11 9.34 -30.15
CA GLY A 124 7.66 9.64 -31.51
C GLY A 124 7.87 11.10 -31.89
N ASN A 125 7.85 11.42 -33.18
CA ASN A 125 7.94 12.79 -33.71
C ASN A 125 6.80 13.74 -33.27
N ASN A 126 5.87 13.30 -32.42
CA ASN A 126 4.66 14.00 -32.01
C ASN A 126 4.53 14.15 -30.48
N GLU A 127 5.62 14.26 -29.74
CA GLU A 127 5.59 14.46 -28.28
C GLU A 127 4.93 15.77 -27.85
N THR A 128 4.97 16.78 -28.74
CA THR A 128 4.31 18.06 -28.54
C THR A 128 2.79 17.89 -28.67
N GLY A 129 2.08 17.89 -27.56
CA GLY A 129 0.62 17.82 -27.52
C GLY A 129 0.03 16.55 -26.91
N LEU A 130 0.85 15.68 -26.34
CA LEU A 130 0.36 14.58 -25.51
C LEU A 130 -0.50 15.14 -24.38
N LYS A 131 -1.70 14.60 -24.22
CA LYS A 131 -2.67 15.07 -23.23
C LYS A 131 -3.29 13.91 -22.50
N TYR A 132 -3.58 14.12 -21.24
CA TYR A 132 -4.50 13.28 -20.49
C TYR A 132 -5.93 13.79 -20.69
N ASN A 133 -6.77 13.00 -21.33
CA ASN A 133 -8.21 13.22 -21.40
C ASN A 133 -8.89 12.13 -20.57
N TYR A 134 -10.01 12.46 -19.94
CA TYR A 134 -10.74 11.50 -19.12
C TYR A 134 -12.24 11.56 -19.45
N THR A 135 -12.91 10.42 -19.38
CA THR A 135 -14.35 10.28 -19.52
C THR A 135 -15.02 9.95 -18.20
N LEU A 136 -14.27 9.40 -17.26
CA LEU A 136 -14.68 9.10 -15.88
C LEU A 136 -13.77 9.84 -14.91
N ASP A 137 -14.29 10.18 -13.74
CA ASP A 137 -13.66 11.05 -12.76
C ASP A 137 -13.74 10.53 -11.31
N GLY A 138 -14.24 9.30 -11.11
CA GLY A 138 -14.37 8.69 -9.79
C GLY A 138 -15.64 9.08 -9.03
N THR A 139 -16.58 9.80 -9.70
CA THR A 139 -17.88 10.12 -9.09
C THR A 139 -18.56 8.84 -8.56
N GLY A 140 -19.09 8.90 -7.33
CA GLY A 140 -19.75 7.74 -6.71
C GLY A 140 -18.81 6.76 -6.03
N VAL A 141 -17.51 7.04 -5.94
CA VAL A 141 -16.51 6.18 -5.28
C VAL A 141 -15.88 6.89 -4.08
N ASP A 142 -15.53 6.13 -3.06
CA ASP A 142 -14.77 6.58 -1.89
C ASP A 142 -13.35 6.03 -1.95
N ILE A 143 -12.36 6.91 -1.76
CA ILE A 143 -10.95 6.53 -1.67
C ILE A 143 -10.47 6.82 -0.25
N VAL A 144 -9.99 5.81 0.44
CA VAL A 144 -9.34 5.94 1.76
C VAL A 144 -7.83 5.93 1.55
N ILE A 145 -7.17 6.96 2.03
CA ILE A 145 -5.71 7.06 2.07
C ILE A 145 -5.27 6.74 3.49
N THR A 146 -4.69 5.56 3.68
CA THR A 146 -4.07 5.18 4.95
C THR A 146 -2.60 5.58 4.91
N ASP A 147 -2.26 6.72 5.52
CA ASP A 147 -0.95 7.34 5.34
C ASP A 147 -0.62 8.33 6.50
N SER A 148 0.12 9.39 6.21
CA SER A 148 0.56 10.43 7.17
C SER A 148 -0.47 11.53 7.45
N GLY A 149 -1.65 11.47 6.86
CA GLY A 149 -2.66 12.52 6.87
C GLY A 149 -2.84 13.18 5.49
N ILE A 150 -3.69 14.19 5.39
CA ILE A 150 -3.94 14.94 4.14
C ILE A 150 -4.18 16.42 4.49
N GLN A 151 -3.53 17.33 3.78
CA GLN A 151 -3.84 18.76 3.84
C GLN A 151 -5.17 19.03 3.11
N SER A 152 -6.28 18.92 3.81
CA SER A 152 -7.63 18.88 3.25
C SER A 152 -8.08 20.17 2.57
N ASN A 153 -7.47 21.30 2.90
CA ASN A 153 -7.76 22.62 2.30
C ASN A 153 -6.96 22.88 1.02
N HIS A 154 -6.06 21.99 0.61
CA HIS A 154 -5.31 22.17 -0.62
C HIS A 154 -6.24 22.21 -1.85
N PRO A 155 -6.05 23.16 -2.81
CA PRO A 155 -6.93 23.33 -3.97
C PRO A 155 -7.09 22.09 -4.85
N GLU A 156 -6.11 21.17 -4.86
CA GLU A 156 -6.21 19.88 -5.56
C GLU A 156 -7.40 19.02 -5.10
N PHE A 157 -7.88 19.25 -3.89
CA PHE A 157 -8.98 18.48 -3.32
C PHE A 157 -10.32 19.20 -3.36
N GLN A 158 -10.41 20.36 -3.99
CA GLN A 158 -11.67 21.07 -4.13
C GLN A 158 -12.54 20.50 -5.25
N ASP A 159 -13.85 20.48 -5.01
CA ASP A 159 -14.86 20.22 -6.02
C ASP A 159 -15.09 21.48 -6.90
N LYS A 160 -16.04 21.41 -7.83
CA LYS A 160 -16.40 22.53 -8.74
C LYS A 160 -16.95 23.77 -7.99
N ASP A 161 -17.43 23.61 -6.78
CA ASP A 161 -18.02 24.66 -5.95
C ASP A 161 -17.01 25.19 -4.91
N GLY A 162 -15.76 24.70 -4.93
CA GLY A 162 -14.69 25.10 -4.04
C GLY A 162 -14.68 24.39 -2.68
N ASN A 163 -15.56 23.40 -2.45
CA ASN A 163 -15.59 22.64 -1.22
C ASN A 163 -14.56 21.50 -1.25
N SER A 164 -13.97 21.19 -0.12
CA SER A 164 -13.04 20.07 -0.02
C SER A 164 -13.77 18.73 -0.22
N ARG A 165 -13.20 17.88 -1.07
CA ARG A 165 -13.63 16.47 -1.23
C ARG A 165 -13.03 15.55 -0.18
N VAL A 166 -12.05 16.02 0.59
CA VAL A 166 -11.51 15.31 1.76
C VAL A 166 -12.53 15.40 2.88
N GLN A 167 -13.00 14.24 3.29
CA GLN A 167 -14.01 14.13 4.35
C GLN A 167 -13.32 14.16 5.71
N ASP A 168 -13.64 15.17 6.50
CA ASP A 168 -13.20 15.24 7.89
C ASP A 168 -14.15 14.38 8.74
N VAL A 169 -13.71 13.17 9.06
CA VAL A 169 -14.52 12.18 9.78
C VAL A 169 -13.86 11.75 11.08
N ASN A 170 -14.69 11.49 12.09
CA ASN A 170 -14.26 10.78 13.28
C ASN A 170 -14.45 9.28 13.05
N TRP A 171 -13.35 8.57 12.83
CA TRP A 171 -13.36 7.13 12.54
C TRP A 171 -13.95 6.29 13.66
N ALA A 172 -13.73 6.67 14.94
CA ALA A 172 -14.32 5.97 16.07
C ALA A 172 -15.85 6.06 16.01
N SER A 173 -16.39 7.28 15.81
CA SER A 173 -17.85 7.47 15.68
C SER A 173 -18.41 6.81 14.43
N LEU A 174 -17.67 6.87 13.31
CA LEU A 174 -18.13 6.35 12.02
C LEU A 174 -18.18 4.81 12.00
N SER A 175 -17.26 4.16 12.70
CA SER A 175 -17.18 2.70 12.82
C SER A 175 -17.95 2.14 14.03
N GLY A 176 -18.24 2.97 15.02
CA GLY A 176 -18.79 2.53 16.31
C GLY A 176 -17.78 1.87 17.24
N LEU A 177 -16.48 1.98 16.94
CA LEU A 177 -15.41 1.45 17.78
C LEU A 177 -15.08 2.40 18.93
N SER A 178 -14.62 1.83 20.06
CA SER A 178 -14.25 2.59 21.26
C SER A 178 -12.76 2.87 21.29
N PHE A 179 -12.34 3.90 20.56
CA PHE A 179 -10.99 4.50 20.67
C PHE A 179 -11.09 6.03 20.61
N THR A 180 -10.05 6.71 21.05
CA THR A 180 -10.00 8.18 20.98
C THR A 180 -9.23 8.60 19.74
N GLN A 181 -9.92 9.29 18.83
CA GLN A 181 -9.25 9.92 17.70
C GLN A 181 -8.75 11.31 18.11
N HIS A 182 -7.50 11.60 17.82
CA HIS A 182 -6.91 12.91 18.09
C HIS A 182 -7.58 13.99 17.23
N ILE A 183 -7.73 15.21 17.77
CA ILE A 183 -8.38 16.32 17.05
C ILE A 183 -7.65 16.71 15.75
N ASN A 184 -6.33 16.54 15.72
CA ASN A 184 -5.50 16.82 14.55
C ASN A 184 -5.22 15.56 13.72
N HIS A 185 -6.08 14.53 13.82
CA HIS A 185 -5.87 13.26 13.13
C HIS A 185 -5.64 13.42 11.62
N ASN A 186 -6.39 14.31 10.97
CA ASN A 186 -6.29 14.50 9.52
C ASN A 186 -5.08 15.36 9.09
N ARG A 187 -4.40 16.04 10.02
CA ARG A 187 -3.28 16.92 9.69
C ARG A 187 -2.10 16.12 9.17
N ASP A 188 -1.63 16.47 8.00
CA ASP A 188 -0.41 15.92 7.42
C ASP A 188 0.78 16.84 7.73
N GLN A 189 1.74 16.34 8.50
CA GLN A 189 2.99 17.06 8.84
C GLN A 189 4.20 16.42 8.15
N HIS A 190 3.96 15.35 7.42
CA HIS A 190 4.99 14.63 6.66
C HIS A 190 4.96 14.99 5.16
N GLY A 191 3.79 15.24 4.60
CA GLY A 191 3.55 15.56 3.19
C GLY A 191 3.36 14.35 2.28
N HIS A 192 3.69 13.14 2.75
CA HIS A 192 3.57 11.94 1.94
C HIS A 192 2.11 11.59 1.64
N GLY A 193 1.23 11.61 2.65
CA GLY A 193 -0.18 11.29 2.46
C GLY A 193 -0.93 12.30 1.59
N THR A 194 -0.58 13.59 1.69
CA THR A 194 -1.12 14.63 0.78
C THR A 194 -0.69 14.37 -0.67
N HIS A 195 0.57 13.98 -0.89
CA HIS A 195 1.09 13.64 -2.22
C HIS A 195 0.38 12.41 -2.80
N VAL A 196 0.22 11.38 -2.00
CA VAL A 196 -0.50 10.13 -2.37
C VAL A 196 -1.96 10.42 -2.71
N ALA A 197 -2.64 11.23 -1.89
CA ALA A 197 -4.03 11.64 -2.14
C ALA A 197 -4.17 12.44 -3.44
N GLY A 198 -3.24 13.37 -3.70
CA GLY A 198 -3.20 14.17 -4.93
C GLY A 198 -2.98 13.28 -6.16
N THR A 199 -2.08 12.32 -6.08
CA THR A 199 -1.82 11.35 -7.17
C THR A 199 -3.03 10.45 -7.45
N ALA A 200 -3.76 10.02 -6.43
CA ALA A 200 -4.96 9.20 -6.62
C ALA A 200 -6.16 10.00 -7.14
N ALA A 201 -6.40 11.20 -6.55
CA ALA A 201 -7.67 11.89 -6.68
C ALA A 201 -7.57 13.42 -6.76
N GLY A 202 -6.39 13.98 -6.97
CA GLY A 202 -6.19 15.41 -7.19
C GLY A 202 -6.90 15.90 -8.43
N LYS A 203 -7.28 17.17 -8.42
CA LYS A 203 -7.98 17.84 -9.52
C LYS A 203 -7.13 17.94 -10.79
N ASN A 204 -5.83 18.22 -10.63
CA ASN A 204 -4.89 18.38 -11.74
C ASN A 204 -3.88 17.23 -11.81
N PHE A 205 -3.57 16.59 -10.69
CA PHE A 205 -2.53 15.56 -10.57
C PHE A 205 -3.08 14.14 -10.52
N GLY A 206 -4.39 13.96 -10.27
CA GLY A 206 -4.99 12.67 -9.99
C GLY A 206 -5.93 12.14 -11.07
N TRP A 207 -6.32 10.88 -10.89
CA TRP A 207 -7.25 10.15 -11.75
C TRP A 207 -8.71 10.36 -11.37
N ALA A 208 -9.04 10.12 -10.09
CA ALA A 208 -10.41 10.10 -9.56
C ALA A 208 -10.83 11.47 -9.02
N ARG A 209 -10.89 12.46 -9.91
CA ARG A 209 -11.02 13.90 -9.63
C ARG A 209 -12.29 14.31 -8.90
N ASN A 210 -13.32 13.45 -8.86
CA ASN A 210 -14.60 13.66 -8.17
C ASN A 210 -14.90 12.57 -7.14
N ALA A 211 -13.96 11.66 -6.84
CA ALA A 211 -14.09 10.74 -5.73
C ALA A 211 -14.12 11.51 -4.40
N LYS A 212 -14.83 10.98 -3.41
CA LYS A 212 -14.66 11.41 -2.02
C LYS A 212 -13.38 10.81 -1.47
N ILE A 213 -12.64 11.61 -0.73
CA ILE A 213 -11.35 11.22 -0.17
C ILE A 213 -11.50 11.14 1.35
N TYR A 214 -11.00 10.08 1.95
CA TYR A 214 -10.99 9.88 3.39
C TYR A 214 -9.56 9.73 3.86
N SER A 215 -9.15 10.58 4.80
CA SER A 215 -7.85 10.47 5.46
C SER A 215 -7.97 9.51 6.63
N LEU A 216 -7.14 8.48 6.67
CA LEU A 216 -6.94 7.65 7.85
C LEU A 216 -5.45 7.65 8.17
N LYS A 217 -5.05 8.52 9.08
CA LYS A 217 -3.65 8.65 9.48
C LYS A 217 -3.24 7.50 10.38
N ILE A 218 -2.24 6.74 9.92
CA ILE A 218 -1.70 5.59 10.64
C ILE A 218 -0.25 5.78 11.05
N SER A 219 0.43 6.74 10.45
CA SER A 219 1.84 7.02 10.65
C SER A 219 2.18 8.42 10.17
N GLY A 220 3.40 8.84 10.33
CA GLY A 220 3.95 10.10 9.85
C GLY A 220 4.88 10.70 10.88
N LEU A 221 5.70 11.66 10.43
CA LEU A 221 6.41 12.52 11.36
C LEU A 221 5.39 13.45 12.00
N GLU A 222 5.45 13.51 13.30
CA GLU A 222 4.64 14.44 14.08
C GLU A 222 5.59 15.47 14.70
N ALA A 223 5.18 16.73 14.72
CA ALA A 223 5.86 17.69 15.58
C ALA A 223 5.80 17.15 17.01
N SER A 224 6.79 17.43 17.81
CA SER A 224 6.84 16.99 19.21
C SER A 224 5.61 17.36 20.05
N SER A 225 4.79 18.29 19.55
CA SER A 225 3.51 18.70 20.15
C SER A 225 2.30 17.85 19.75
N ASP A 226 2.41 17.04 18.70
CA ASP A 226 1.28 16.31 18.09
C ASP A 226 1.51 14.79 18.09
N THR A 227 2.22 14.27 19.09
CA THR A 227 2.45 12.83 19.23
C THR A 227 1.12 12.07 19.43
N GLY A 228 0.96 10.94 18.76
CA GLY A 228 -0.21 10.07 18.91
C GLY A 228 -1.42 10.48 18.05
N THR A 229 -1.21 11.25 16.97
CA THR A 229 -2.31 11.62 16.05
C THR A 229 -2.75 10.48 15.13
N GLY A 230 -1.90 9.47 14.91
CA GLY A 230 -2.25 8.28 14.13
C GLY A 230 -3.19 7.32 14.86
N ILE A 231 -3.94 6.55 14.11
CA ILE A 231 -4.74 5.42 14.61
C ILE A 231 -3.89 4.15 14.51
N ASP A 232 -3.86 3.38 15.58
CA ASP A 232 -3.19 2.07 15.58
C ASP A 232 -3.81 1.12 14.56
N ASP A 233 -3.00 0.25 13.96
CA ASP A 233 -3.42 -0.69 12.92
C ASP A 233 -4.60 -1.55 13.36
N ASP A 234 -4.63 -1.96 14.62
CA ASP A 234 -5.70 -2.75 15.22
C ASP A 234 -7.09 -2.10 15.09
N TYR A 235 -7.14 -0.76 15.07
CA TYR A 235 -8.37 -0.01 14.89
C TYR A 235 -8.56 0.50 13.47
N ALA A 236 -7.48 0.79 12.75
CA ALA A 236 -7.54 1.37 11.42
C ALA A 236 -8.31 0.49 10.43
N PHE A 237 -7.94 -0.78 10.35
CA PHE A 237 -8.59 -1.73 9.45
C PHE A 237 -10.00 -2.08 9.88
N ASP A 238 -10.22 -2.27 11.18
CA ASP A 238 -11.54 -2.50 11.75
C ASP A 238 -12.48 -1.32 11.49
N ALA A 239 -11.98 -0.09 11.61
CA ALA A 239 -12.76 1.11 11.34
C ALA A 239 -13.22 1.17 9.88
N ILE A 240 -12.32 0.90 8.93
CA ILE A 240 -12.67 0.87 7.49
C ILE A 240 -13.70 -0.23 7.21
N LYS A 241 -13.51 -1.45 7.76
CA LYS A 241 -14.44 -2.58 7.58
C LYS A 241 -15.84 -2.23 8.05
N LEU A 242 -15.97 -1.77 9.29
CA LEU A 242 -17.26 -1.45 9.91
C LEU A 242 -17.94 -0.27 9.23
N TRP A 243 -17.20 0.76 8.89
CA TRP A 243 -17.71 1.88 8.10
C TRP A 243 -18.21 1.43 6.73
N HIS A 244 -17.42 0.65 5.97
CA HIS A 244 -17.85 0.17 4.66
C HIS A 244 -19.10 -0.71 4.79
N ARG A 245 -19.15 -1.58 5.82
CA ARG A 245 -20.29 -2.45 6.10
C ARG A 245 -21.58 -1.65 6.40
N SER A 246 -21.47 -0.52 7.08
CA SER A 246 -22.60 0.33 7.47
C SER A 246 -23.16 1.20 6.34
N LYS A 247 -22.48 1.32 5.21
CA LYS A 247 -22.93 2.15 4.09
C LYS A 247 -24.28 1.68 3.56
N PRO A 248 -25.21 2.61 3.25
CA PRO A 248 -26.47 2.27 2.61
C PRO A 248 -26.26 1.78 1.17
N ILE A 249 -27.20 0.99 0.69
CA ILE A 249 -27.29 0.66 -0.73
C ILE A 249 -27.84 1.89 -1.46
N ASP A 250 -27.14 2.33 -2.51
CA ASP A 250 -27.61 3.39 -3.40
C ASP A 250 -28.76 2.84 -4.27
N PRO A 251 -29.96 3.44 -4.19
CA PRO A 251 -31.12 2.95 -4.93
C PRO A 251 -30.94 3.02 -6.47
N ASN A 252 -30.06 3.88 -6.97
CA ASN A 252 -29.82 4.02 -8.40
C ASN A 252 -28.92 2.92 -8.96
N THR A 253 -27.95 2.47 -8.17
CA THR A 253 -26.98 1.46 -8.61
C THR A 253 -27.30 0.08 -8.08
N GLY A 254 -28.05 -0.03 -6.99
CA GLY A 254 -28.32 -1.29 -6.28
C GLY A 254 -27.13 -1.80 -5.44
N TYR A 255 -26.05 -1.02 -5.33
CA TYR A 255 -24.84 -1.37 -4.59
C TYR A 255 -24.51 -0.32 -3.54
N LYS A 256 -23.72 -0.70 -2.55
CA LYS A 256 -23.08 0.27 -1.67
C LYS A 256 -22.09 1.12 -2.48
N ARG A 257 -21.90 2.37 -2.07
CA ARG A 257 -20.82 3.19 -2.62
C ARG A 257 -19.49 2.47 -2.42
N PRO A 258 -18.78 2.09 -3.51
CA PRO A 258 -17.57 1.29 -3.41
C PRO A 258 -16.44 2.04 -2.72
N THR A 259 -15.54 1.28 -2.09
CA THR A 259 -14.37 1.81 -1.39
C THR A 259 -13.11 1.25 -2.00
N VAL A 260 -12.15 2.13 -2.29
CA VAL A 260 -10.76 1.80 -2.59
C VAL A 260 -9.90 2.29 -1.44
N VAL A 261 -9.04 1.42 -0.90
CA VAL A 261 -8.05 1.80 0.12
C VAL A 261 -6.67 1.77 -0.53
N ASN A 262 -5.96 2.89 -0.46
CA ASN A 262 -4.57 2.97 -0.89
C ASN A 262 -3.64 2.89 0.32
N MET A 263 -2.65 2.00 0.23
CA MET A 263 -1.65 1.71 1.25
C MET A 263 -0.26 1.92 0.67
N SER A 264 0.22 3.17 0.72
CA SER A 264 1.55 3.55 0.22
C SER A 264 2.64 3.36 1.28
N TRP A 265 2.61 2.24 1.98
CA TRP A 265 3.51 1.91 3.08
C TRP A 265 3.67 0.40 3.23
N GLY A 266 4.65 0.00 4.08
CA GLY A 266 4.87 -1.41 4.40
C GLY A 266 5.72 -1.58 5.65
N TYR A 267 5.75 -2.78 6.22
CA TYR A 267 6.60 -3.10 7.35
C TYR A 267 7.99 -3.55 6.90
N VAL A 268 8.99 -3.04 7.56
CA VAL A 268 10.40 -3.40 7.36
C VAL A 268 11.08 -3.70 8.69
N ARG A 269 12.13 -4.51 8.65
CA ARG A 269 13.14 -4.61 9.69
C ARG A 269 14.41 -3.94 9.23
N GLU A 270 15.00 -3.14 10.10
CA GLU A 270 16.29 -2.50 9.86
C GLU A 270 17.37 -3.16 10.71
N PHE A 271 18.55 -3.31 10.14
CA PHE A 271 19.73 -3.73 10.87
C PHE A 271 20.99 -3.11 10.26
N GLU A 272 22.00 -2.94 11.08
CA GLU A 272 23.31 -2.50 10.65
C GLU A 272 24.26 -3.71 10.66
N ALA A 273 25.01 -3.87 9.57
CA ALA A 273 26.04 -4.89 9.48
C ALA A 273 27.37 -4.25 9.05
N GLY A 274 28.27 -4.13 10.00
CA GLY A 274 29.61 -3.55 9.83
C GLY A 274 30.65 -4.53 9.31
N GLY A 275 30.29 -5.46 8.43
CA GLY A 275 31.23 -6.47 7.96
C GLY A 275 30.61 -7.52 7.05
N ASN A 276 31.12 -8.74 7.15
CA ASN A 276 30.59 -9.85 6.38
C ASN A 276 29.25 -10.33 6.94
N LEU A 277 28.32 -10.62 6.04
CA LEU A 277 26.97 -11.09 6.35
C LEU A 277 26.91 -12.63 6.36
N HIS A 278 26.08 -13.18 7.22
CA HIS A 278 25.71 -14.59 7.13
C HIS A 278 24.44 -14.71 6.30
N ILE A 279 24.54 -15.19 5.06
CA ILE A 279 23.43 -15.28 4.11
C ILE A 279 23.11 -16.74 3.84
N THR A 280 21.83 -17.08 3.80
CA THR A 280 21.32 -18.31 3.20
C THR A 280 20.63 -17.95 1.88
N HIS A 281 21.09 -18.49 0.76
CA HIS A 281 20.53 -18.26 -0.56
C HIS A 281 20.25 -19.60 -1.25
N ARG A 282 18.97 -19.87 -1.56
CA ARG A 282 18.51 -21.13 -2.18
C ARG A 282 19.02 -22.37 -1.46
N GLY A 283 19.00 -22.34 -0.12
CA GLY A 283 19.45 -23.42 0.74
C GLY A 283 20.95 -23.50 0.97
N LEU A 284 21.77 -22.69 0.30
CA LEU A 284 23.22 -22.66 0.47
C LEU A 284 23.62 -21.54 1.46
N ALA A 285 24.43 -21.89 2.45
CA ALA A 285 24.94 -20.94 3.44
C ALA A 285 26.22 -20.23 2.96
N TYR A 286 26.27 -18.93 3.16
CA TYR A 286 27.42 -18.05 2.94
C TYR A 286 27.76 -17.33 4.24
N PRO A 287 28.51 -17.98 5.16
CA PRO A 287 28.67 -17.50 6.53
C PRO A 287 29.49 -16.22 6.68
N SER A 288 30.12 -15.76 5.61
CA SER A 288 30.97 -14.56 5.60
C SER A 288 30.88 -13.85 4.26
N ALA A 289 29.67 -13.62 3.79
CA ALA A 289 29.43 -12.96 2.52
C ALA A 289 29.82 -11.48 2.58
N SER A 290 30.65 -11.04 1.64
CA SER A 290 30.93 -9.61 1.44
C SER A 290 29.69 -8.87 0.96
N LEU A 291 29.69 -7.53 1.02
CA LEU A 291 28.59 -6.71 0.49
C LEU A 291 28.32 -6.99 -1.00
N SER A 292 29.36 -7.19 -1.79
CA SER A 292 29.24 -7.54 -3.21
C SER A 292 28.57 -8.91 -3.41
N GLN A 293 28.95 -9.89 -2.59
CA GLN A 293 28.32 -11.20 -2.61
C GLN A 293 26.86 -11.14 -2.15
N ALA A 294 26.55 -10.35 -1.11
CA ALA A 294 25.18 -10.13 -0.67
C ALA A 294 24.30 -9.56 -1.78
N LYS A 295 24.77 -8.52 -2.46
CA LYS A 295 24.10 -7.93 -3.63
C LYS A 295 23.92 -8.94 -4.76
N SER A 296 24.93 -9.75 -5.06
CA SER A 296 24.82 -10.81 -6.07
C SER A 296 23.82 -11.92 -5.71
N LYS A 297 23.41 -12.01 -4.45
CA LYS A 297 22.37 -12.91 -3.94
C LYS A 297 21.00 -12.22 -3.78
N GLY A 298 20.87 -11.01 -4.31
CA GLY A 298 19.62 -10.27 -4.30
C GLY A 298 19.35 -9.46 -3.05
N LEU A 299 20.27 -9.40 -2.09
CA LEU A 299 20.12 -8.57 -0.91
C LEU A 299 20.72 -7.18 -1.19
N ASN A 300 19.88 -6.17 -1.35
CA ASN A 300 20.28 -4.79 -1.60
C ASN A 300 20.35 -3.98 -0.31
N SER A 301 21.30 -3.06 -0.19
CA SER A 301 21.37 -2.13 0.93
C SER A 301 20.52 -0.88 0.64
N PHE A 302 19.86 -0.37 1.67
CA PHE A 302 19.04 0.84 1.54
C PHE A 302 19.88 2.12 1.45
N SER A 303 21.03 2.19 2.10
CA SER A 303 21.87 3.39 2.11
C SER A 303 23.36 3.09 1.98
N THR A 304 24.13 4.13 1.69
CA THR A 304 25.61 4.10 1.66
C THR A 304 26.25 3.79 3.02
N SER A 305 25.48 3.88 4.11
CA SER A 305 25.91 3.67 5.50
C SER A 305 25.80 2.22 6.00
N GLN A 306 25.65 1.23 5.12
CA GLN A 306 25.54 -0.19 5.48
C GLN A 306 24.26 -0.53 6.28
N LYS A 307 23.26 0.32 6.25
CA LYS A 307 21.95 0.06 6.83
C LYS A 307 21.10 -0.73 5.84
N TRP A 308 20.57 -1.85 6.32
CA TRP A 308 19.75 -2.76 5.54
C TRP A 308 18.30 -2.64 5.94
N ARG A 309 17.41 -2.66 4.95
CA ARG A 309 15.96 -2.77 5.14
C ARG A 309 15.46 -4.05 4.51
N ILE A 310 14.79 -4.86 5.30
CA ILE A 310 14.19 -6.12 4.84
C ILE A 310 12.69 -6.04 5.03
N PRO A 311 11.90 -6.26 3.97
CA PRO A 311 10.44 -6.35 4.06
C PRO A 311 10.02 -7.39 5.09
N TYR A 312 8.98 -7.08 5.85
CA TYR A 312 8.51 -7.95 6.92
C TYR A 312 7.00 -8.21 6.83
N ARG A 313 6.62 -9.48 6.94
CA ARG A 313 5.21 -9.91 6.96
C ARG A 313 4.71 -9.91 8.41
N VAL A 314 3.55 -9.29 8.61
CA VAL A 314 2.81 -9.24 9.88
C VAL A 314 1.50 -9.98 9.67
N THR A 315 1.34 -11.13 10.30
CA THR A 315 0.20 -12.04 10.04
C THR A 315 -1.13 -11.38 10.37
N SER A 316 -1.20 -10.62 11.47
CA SER A 316 -2.41 -9.90 11.88
C SER A 316 -2.85 -8.88 10.83
N VAL A 317 -1.92 -8.11 10.28
CA VAL A 317 -2.20 -7.13 9.22
C VAL A 317 -2.69 -7.82 7.95
N ASP A 318 -2.05 -8.91 7.53
CA ASP A 318 -2.46 -9.64 6.34
C ASP A 318 -3.87 -10.25 6.49
N VAL A 319 -4.22 -10.69 7.70
CA VAL A 319 -5.60 -11.15 8.01
C VAL A 319 -6.59 -9.99 7.98
N ASP A 320 -6.23 -8.82 8.47
CA ASP A 320 -7.07 -7.62 8.35
C ASP A 320 -7.32 -7.22 6.90
N ILE A 321 -6.29 -7.31 6.03
CA ILE A 321 -6.43 -7.08 4.59
C ILE A 321 -7.37 -8.11 3.98
N GLN A 322 -7.26 -9.39 4.35
CA GLN A 322 -8.19 -10.43 3.90
C GLN A 322 -9.62 -10.08 4.29
N GLU A 323 -9.87 -9.66 5.53
CA GLU A 323 -11.19 -9.29 6.02
C GLU A 323 -11.76 -8.04 5.31
N LEU A 324 -10.93 -7.04 4.99
CA LEU A 324 -11.32 -5.89 4.16
C LEU A 324 -11.81 -6.33 2.78
N ILE A 325 -11.05 -7.23 2.13
CA ILE A 325 -11.38 -7.76 0.81
C ILE A 325 -12.69 -8.58 0.85
N GLU A 326 -12.90 -9.34 1.91
CA GLU A 326 -14.14 -10.12 2.12
C GLU A 326 -15.37 -9.21 2.30
N GLU A 327 -15.21 -8.00 2.84
CA GLU A 327 -16.26 -6.97 2.87
C GLU A 327 -16.50 -6.27 1.52
N GLY A 328 -15.69 -6.57 0.50
CA GLY A 328 -15.80 -5.97 -0.82
C GLY A 328 -14.98 -4.70 -1.02
N VAL A 329 -14.09 -4.37 -0.08
CA VAL A 329 -13.17 -3.24 -0.18
C VAL A 329 -12.02 -3.58 -1.12
N ILE A 330 -11.73 -2.67 -2.04
CA ILE A 330 -10.57 -2.78 -2.93
C ILE A 330 -9.32 -2.31 -2.20
N VAL A 331 -8.31 -3.13 -2.15
CA VAL A 331 -7.02 -2.79 -1.52
C VAL A 331 -5.94 -2.67 -2.59
N VAL A 332 -5.21 -1.56 -2.56
CA VAL A 332 -4.08 -1.28 -3.44
C VAL A 332 -2.88 -0.95 -2.55
N ALA A 333 -1.80 -1.70 -2.68
CA ALA A 333 -0.62 -1.58 -1.83
C ALA A 333 0.66 -1.33 -2.65
N ALA A 334 1.58 -0.53 -2.09
CA ALA A 334 2.91 -0.33 -2.67
C ALA A 334 3.78 -1.58 -2.49
N ALA A 335 4.54 -1.98 -3.52
CA ALA A 335 5.38 -3.17 -3.45
C ALA A 335 6.59 -3.00 -2.52
N GLY A 336 7.12 -1.78 -2.38
CA GLY A 336 8.34 -1.49 -1.62
C GLY A 336 9.48 -0.95 -2.49
N ASN A 337 10.45 -0.32 -1.84
CA ASN A 337 11.51 0.48 -2.49
C ASN A 337 12.92 -0.09 -2.23
N SER A 338 13.04 -1.39 -2.00
CA SER A 338 14.32 -2.03 -1.66
C SER A 338 14.97 -2.82 -2.82
N ASN A 339 14.35 -2.78 -4.02
CA ASN A 339 14.75 -3.59 -5.18
C ASN A 339 14.90 -5.08 -4.83
N LEU A 340 13.97 -5.60 -4.05
CA LEU A 340 13.95 -7.00 -3.65
C LEU A 340 12.92 -7.79 -4.46
N LYS A 341 13.24 -9.05 -4.74
CA LYS A 341 12.28 -9.98 -5.33
C LYS A 341 11.29 -10.44 -4.26
N GLN A 342 10.01 -10.36 -4.55
CA GLN A 342 8.95 -10.87 -3.71
C GLN A 342 8.35 -12.13 -4.31
N THR A 343 8.22 -13.17 -3.50
CA THR A 343 7.77 -14.48 -3.99
C THR A 343 7.03 -15.28 -2.91
N ASP A 344 6.26 -16.26 -3.34
CA ASP A 344 5.51 -17.17 -2.47
C ASP A 344 6.34 -18.40 -2.05
N ILE A 345 5.75 -19.21 -1.18
CA ILE A 345 6.39 -20.39 -0.57
C ILE A 345 6.78 -21.46 -1.60
N SER A 346 6.19 -21.48 -2.79
CA SER A 346 6.52 -22.44 -3.85
C SER A 346 7.85 -22.12 -4.55
N ASN A 347 8.34 -20.90 -4.40
CA ASN A 347 9.53 -20.44 -5.10
C ASN A 347 10.80 -20.75 -4.30
N ILE A 348 11.85 -21.17 -4.98
CA ILE A 348 13.15 -21.50 -4.36
C ILE A 348 13.78 -20.33 -3.59
N ASP A 349 13.43 -19.10 -3.95
CA ASP A 349 13.98 -17.88 -3.31
C ASP A 349 13.22 -17.47 -2.03
N TYR A 350 12.06 -18.08 -1.73
CA TYR A 350 11.21 -17.70 -0.59
C TYR A 350 11.93 -17.71 0.77
N ASN A 351 12.86 -18.64 0.96
CA ASN A 351 13.62 -18.80 2.19
C ASN A 351 15.03 -18.19 2.13
N ASN A 352 15.30 -17.33 1.12
CA ASN A 352 16.53 -16.55 1.13
C ASN A 352 16.53 -15.61 2.34
N GLY A 353 17.58 -15.66 3.15
CA GLY A 353 17.63 -14.94 4.42
C GLY A 353 19.01 -14.44 4.80
N VAL A 354 19.03 -13.48 5.68
CA VAL A 354 20.24 -12.99 6.35
C VAL A 354 20.09 -13.26 7.85
N THR A 355 21.12 -13.84 8.46
CA THR A 355 21.16 -14.05 9.90
C THR A 355 21.85 -12.86 10.56
N VAL A 356 21.13 -12.24 11.47
CA VAL A 356 21.58 -11.08 12.25
C VAL A 356 21.84 -11.57 13.68
N ASP A 357 22.92 -11.08 14.30
CA ASP A 357 23.31 -11.40 15.68
C ASP A 357 23.46 -12.90 15.99
N GLY A 358 23.72 -13.69 14.95
CA GLY A 358 23.95 -15.15 15.08
C GLY A 358 22.71 -15.99 15.41
N SER A 359 21.53 -15.38 15.55
CA SER A 359 20.32 -16.10 15.99
C SER A 359 19.06 -15.82 15.19
N SER A 360 18.85 -14.58 14.72
CA SER A 360 17.64 -14.17 14.01
C SER A 360 17.85 -14.19 12.51
N THR A 361 17.01 -14.91 11.77
CA THR A 361 17.04 -14.90 10.30
C THR A 361 15.94 -14.00 9.77
N TYR A 362 16.32 -13.04 8.92
CA TYR A 362 15.43 -12.12 8.21
C TYR A 362 15.32 -12.54 6.75
N TYR A 363 14.12 -12.90 6.32
CA TYR A 363 13.87 -13.39 4.96
C TYR A 363 13.55 -12.24 4.03
N TYR A 364 14.42 -12.01 3.04
CA TYR A 364 14.35 -10.82 2.19
C TYR A 364 13.55 -10.98 0.88
N ASN A 365 12.96 -12.16 0.65
CA ASN A 365 12.17 -12.42 -0.57
C ASN A 365 10.68 -12.72 -0.28
N ARG A 366 10.19 -12.47 0.93
CA ARG A 366 8.79 -12.75 1.30
C ARG A 366 7.83 -11.59 1.09
N GLY A 367 8.34 -10.40 0.76
CA GLY A 367 7.56 -9.17 0.72
C GLY A 367 7.20 -8.63 2.10
N SER A 368 6.44 -7.55 2.13
CA SER A 368 5.96 -6.90 3.35
C SER A 368 4.44 -7.01 3.49
N SER A 369 3.92 -6.77 4.68
CA SER A 369 2.53 -6.41 4.90
C SER A 369 2.35 -4.89 4.69
N PRO A 370 1.17 -4.42 4.24
CA PRO A 370 -0.07 -5.16 3.96
C PRO A 370 0.02 -6.02 2.70
N PHE A 371 -0.58 -7.21 2.72
CA PHE A 371 -0.61 -8.10 1.57
C PHE A 371 -1.72 -9.14 1.66
N HIS A 372 -2.35 -9.39 0.52
CA HIS A 372 -3.19 -10.56 0.27
C HIS A 372 -3.17 -10.88 -1.24
N SER A 373 -3.36 -12.13 -1.63
CA SER A 373 -3.32 -12.54 -3.05
C SER A 373 -4.39 -11.86 -3.94
N THR A 374 -5.41 -11.27 -3.35
CA THR A 374 -6.48 -10.53 -4.03
C THR A 374 -6.32 -9.02 -3.97
N ASP A 375 -5.44 -8.48 -3.13
CA ASP A 375 -5.06 -7.07 -3.22
C ASP A 375 -4.36 -6.77 -4.55
N ILE A 376 -4.06 -5.52 -4.82
CA ILE A 376 -3.29 -5.12 -5.99
C ILE A 376 -1.96 -4.55 -5.49
N THR A 377 -0.91 -5.37 -5.55
CA THR A 377 0.45 -4.96 -5.19
C THR A 377 1.12 -4.27 -6.38
N VAL A 378 1.58 -3.03 -6.19
CA VAL A 378 2.01 -2.13 -7.27
C VAL A 378 3.50 -1.82 -7.20
N GLY A 379 4.23 -2.18 -8.24
CA GLY A 379 5.61 -1.76 -8.50
C GLY A 379 5.68 -0.43 -9.24
N ALA A 380 6.86 0.16 -9.30
CA ALA A 380 7.11 1.45 -9.96
C ALA A 380 7.89 1.29 -11.26
N ILE A 381 7.53 2.08 -12.28
CA ILE A 381 8.38 2.35 -13.45
C ILE A 381 9.01 3.74 -13.33
N ASP A 382 10.19 3.87 -13.95
CA ASP A 382 10.85 5.16 -14.13
C ASP A 382 10.15 5.98 -15.22
N GLU A 383 10.31 7.28 -15.14
CA GLU A 383 9.97 8.15 -16.26
C GLU A 383 10.79 7.75 -17.49
N ALA A 384 10.34 8.19 -18.66
CA ALA A 384 10.79 7.75 -19.97
C ALA A 384 12.29 7.39 -20.05
N GLN A 385 12.58 6.13 -20.31
CA GLN A 385 13.94 5.60 -20.49
C GLN A 385 14.19 5.31 -21.98
N TYR A 386 15.45 5.40 -22.39
CA TYR A 386 15.86 5.14 -23.76
C TYR A 386 16.61 3.83 -23.88
N ASN A 387 16.28 3.04 -24.87
CA ASN A 387 17.15 1.96 -25.35
C ASN A 387 18.38 2.54 -26.08
N ASN A 388 19.40 1.71 -26.29
CA ASN A 388 20.60 2.07 -27.05
C ASN A 388 20.30 2.50 -28.50
N ASP A 389 19.15 2.15 -29.06
CA ASP A 389 18.69 2.54 -30.39
C ASP A 389 17.84 3.82 -30.36
N GLY A 390 17.64 4.47 -29.21
CA GLY A 390 16.87 5.69 -29.03
C GLY A 390 15.36 5.47 -28.90
N THR A 391 14.87 4.23 -28.82
CA THR A 391 13.46 3.95 -28.55
C THR A 391 13.14 4.12 -27.06
N TYR A 392 11.98 4.69 -26.75
CA TYR A 392 11.50 4.78 -25.37
C TYR A 392 10.96 3.43 -24.90
N ILE A 393 11.27 3.08 -23.68
CA ILE A 393 10.82 1.85 -23.02
C ILE A 393 10.24 2.16 -21.65
N ASP A 394 9.29 1.35 -21.25
CA ASP A 394 8.81 1.34 -19.87
C ASP A 394 9.74 0.45 -19.05
N GLN A 395 10.52 1.06 -18.16
CA GLN A 395 11.50 0.36 -17.35
C GLN A 395 11.10 0.35 -15.89
N LYS A 396 11.26 -0.81 -15.24
CA LYS A 396 11.11 -0.89 -13.79
C LYS A 396 12.07 0.09 -13.10
N ALA A 397 11.55 0.90 -12.18
CA ALA A 397 12.40 1.78 -11.37
C ALA A 397 13.44 0.96 -10.60
N SER A 398 14.67 1.47 -10.55
CA SER A 398 15.81 0.76 -9.95
C SER A 398 15.60 0.38 -8.48
N TYR A 399 14.81 1.17 -7.76
CA TYR A 399 14.43 0.93 -6.37
C TYR A 399 13.24 -0.01 -6.19
N SER A 400 12.35 -0.13 -7.18
CA SER A 400 11.10 -0.87 -7.03
C SER A 400 11.34 -2.34 -6.74
N ASP A 401 10.65 -2.84 -5.72
CA ASP A 401 10.52 -4.27 -5.52
C ASP A 401 9.84 -4.92 -6.72
N ASN A 402 10.07 -6.21 -6.90
CA ASN A 402 9.69 -6.95 -8.11
C ASN A 402 9.35 -8.41 -7.78
N GLY A 403 9.05 -9.20 -8.80
CA GLY A 403 8.81 -10.64 -8.65
C GLY A 403 7.34 -11.04 -8.71
N PRO A 404 7.03 -12.34 -8.49
CA PRO A 404 5.70 -12.89 -8.72
C PRO A 404 4.56 -12.31 -7.87
N LEU A 405 4.88 -11.69 -6.72
CA LEU A 405 3.88 -11.07 -5.87
C LEU A 405 3.61 -9.59 -6.21
N VAL A 406 4.33 -9.02 -7.18
CA VAL A 406 4.00 -7.70 -7.73
C VAL A 406 3.08 -7.89 -8.93
N ASP A 407 1.84 -7.45 -8.79
CA ASP A 407 0.78 -7.71 -9.77
C ASP A 407 0.89 -6.83 -11.01
N ILE A 408 1.23 -5.56 -10.79
CA ILE A 408 1.21 -4.55 -11.83
C ILE A 408 2.22 -3.45 -11.52
N TYR A 409 2.68 -2.76 -12.55
CA TYR A 409 3.53 -1.58 -12.42
C TYR A 409 2.77 -0.33 -12.82
N ALA A 410 3.15 0.80 -12.25
CA ALA A 410 2.62 2.10 -12.59
C ALA A 410 3.73 3.17 -12.54
N PRO A 411 3.54 4.33 -13.15
CA PRO A 411 4.46 5.45 -13.02
C PRO A 411 4.69 5.80 -11.55
N GLY A 412 5.95 5.73 -11.14
CA GLY A 412 6.34 5.93 -9.73
C GLY A 412 7.55 6.82 -9.52
N SER A 413 8.33 7.13 -10.56
CA SER A 413 9.46 8.06 -10.48
C SER A 413 9.08 9.42 -11.04
N GLY A 414 9.56 10.50 -10.39
CA GLY A 414 9.32 11.85 -10.86
C GLY A 414 7.84 12.26 -10.88
N ILE A 415 7.05 11.80 -9.93
CA ILE A 415 5.61 12.09 -9.86
C ILE A 415 5.38 13.40 -9.11
N ILE A 416 4.74 14.36 -9.80
CA ILE A 416 4.33 15.63 -9.21
C ILE A 416 2.96 15.49 -8.55
N SER A 417 2.81 16.06 -7.35
CA SER A 417 1.53 16.12 -6.65
C SER A 417 1.54 17.19 -5.55
N ALA A 418 0.35 17.42 -4.97
CA ALA A 418 0.17 18.30 -3.82
C ALA A 418 0.96 17.82 -2.60
N VAL A 419 1.46 18.74 -1.82
CA VAL A 419 2.08 18.46 -0.52
C VAL A 419 1.68 19.49 0.51
N THR A 420 2.01 19.23 1.78
CA THR A 420 1.79 20.16 2.88
C THR A 420 2.94 21.16 3.01
N ASP A 421 2.65 22.29 3.63
CA ASP A 421 3.63 23.32 3.98
C ASP A 421 4.63 22.82 5.04
N ASP A 422 4.19 21.95 5.94
CA ASP A 422 4.97 21.37 7.05
C ASP A 422 5.88 20.19 6.60
N LEU A 423 6.67 20.34 5.56
CA LEU A 423 7.22 19.23 4.81
C LEU A 423 8.70 18.98 5.07
N ILE A 424 9.08 17.68 5.05
CA ILE A 424 10.48 17.23 5.05
C ILE A 424 11.13 17.16 3.65
N TYR A 425 10.33 17.22 2.59
CA TYR A 425 10.79 17.13 1.19
C TYR A 425 11.03 18.53 0.60
N ALA A 426 11.90 18.65 -0.41
CA ALA A 426 11.97 19.85 -1.22
C ALA A 426 10.66 20.03 -1.98
N LYS A 427 10.15 21.24 -1.98
CA LYS A 427 8.84 21.62 -2.54
C LYS A 427 8.97 22.92 -3.31
N ASP A 428 7.97 23.20 -4.11
CA ASP A 428 7.81 24.45 -4.84
C ASP A 428 6.38 24.98 -4.62
N ASP A 429 6.15 26.24 -4.94
CA ASP A 429 4.82 26.82 -4.89
C ASP A 429 3.91 26.08 -5.86
N TYR A 430 2.70 25.76 -5.41
CA TYR A 430 1.70 25.11 -6.25
C TYR A 430 1.33 26.02 -7.43
N GLN A 431 1.42 25.48 -8.64
CA GLN A 431 1.36 26.23 -9.90
C GLN A 431 0.06 27.03 -10.13
N TYR A 432 -1.00 26.75 -9.39
CA TYR A 432 -2.29 27.43 -9.52
C TYR A 432 -2.64 28.32 -8.34
N ASP A 433 -1.90 28.25 -7.23
CA ASP A 433 -2.10 29.06 -6.01
C ASP A 433 -0.85 28.98 -5.14
N ASP A 434 -0.05 30.03 -5.14
CA ASP A 434 1.23 30.16 -4.42
C ASP A 434 1.12 30.15 -2.88
N ASN A 435 -0.10 30.08 -2.34
CA ASN A 435 -0.30 29.81 -0.92
C ASN A 435 -0.23 28.31 -0.56
N PHE A 436 -0.07 27.44 -1.53
CA PHE A 436 0.01 25.99 -1.36
C PHE A 436 1.26 25.42 -2.04
N MET A 437 1.57 24.17 -1.74
CA MET A 437 2.82 23.55 -2.18
C MET A 437 2.59 22.33 -3.08
N GLU A 438 3.53 22.11 -4.00
CA GLU A 438 3.64 20.89 -4.79
C GLU A 438 5.06 20.32 -4.67
N ALA A 439 5.23 19.01 -4.90
CA ALA A 439 6.54 18.37 -4.92
C ALA A 439 6.59 17.24 -5.95
N ILE A 440 7.82 16.93 -6.40
CA ILE A 440 8.10 15.74 -7.18
C ILE A 440 8.71 14.67 -6.27
N LEU A 441 8.02 13.53 -6.16
CA LEU A 441 8.47 12.40 -5.37
C LEU A 441 8.57 11.14 -6.25
N SER A 442 9.36 10.18 -5.78
CA SER A 442 9.53 8.88 -6.41
C SER A 442 9.33 7.76 -5.38
N GLY A 443 8.77 6.64 -5.82
CA GLY A 443 8.54 5.48 -4.98
C GLY A 443 7.40 4.60 -5.50
N THR A 444 7.34 3.36 -5.05
CA THR A 444 6.13 2.55 -5.21
C THR A 444 4.94 3.17 -4.48
N SER A 445 5.19 4.05 -3.52
CA SER A 445 4.22 4.92 -2.86
C SER A 445 3.52 5.91 -3.80
N MET A 446 4.15 6.29 -4.92
CA MET A 446 3.58 7.16 -5.95
C MET A 446 2.95 6.33 -7.07
N ALA A 447 3.38 5.08 -7.24
CA ALA A 447 2.81 4.13 -8.19
C ALA A 447 1.45 3.56 -7.73
N SER A 448 1.33 3.18 -6.46
CA SER A 448 0.09 2.58 -5.93
C SER A 448 -1.13 3.51 -6.02
N PRO A 449 -1.05 4.82 -5.70
CA PRO A 449 -2.18 5.73 -5.86
C PRO A 449 -2.60 5.96 -7.32
N GLN A 450 -1.71 5.78 -8.31
CA GLN A 450 -2.10 5.74 -9.71
C GLN A 450 -3.12 4.63 -9.96
N VAL A 451 -2.80 3.43 -9.46
CA VAL A 451 -3.68 2.26 -9.60
C VAL A 451 -4.96 2.41 -8.78
N ALA A 452 -4.88 2.98 -7.58
CA ALA A 452 -6.06 3.24 -6.74
C ALA A 452 -7.04 4.22 -7.41
N GLY A 453 -6.52 5.29 -8.01
CA GLY A 453 -7.32 6.24 -8.77
C GLY A 453 -7.96 5.60 -10.01
N ILE A 454 -7.20 4.82 -10.78
CA ILE A 454 -7.73 4.07 -11.94
C ILE A 454 -8.79 3.06 -11.49
N ALA A 455 -8.57 2.33 -10.38
CA ALA A 455 -9.56 1.42 -9.81
C ALA A 455 -10.89 2.13 -9.50
N ALA A 456 -10.83 3.36 -8.99
CA ALA A 456 -12.02 4.16 -8.74
C ALA A 456 -12.79 4.49 -10.04
N LEU A 457 -12.10 4.71 -11.17
CA LEU A 457 -12.75 4.92 -12.46
C LEU A 457 -13.50 3.66 -12.93
N TYR A 458 -12.91 2.48 -12.76
CA TYR A 458 -13.58 1.21 -13.05
C TYR A 458 -14.82 0.99 -12.18
N LEU A 459 -14.74 1.34 -10.90
CA LEU A 459 -15.85 1.22 -9.95
C LEU A 459 -16.95 2.26 -10.21
N GLN A 460 -16.63 3.45 -10.70
CA GLN A 460 -17.63 4.40 -11.17
C GLN A 460 -18.46 3.78 -12.30
N SER A 461 -17.80 3.08 -13.23
CA SER A 461 -18.46 2.38 -14.33
C SER A 461 -19.23 1.13 -13.90
N SER A 462 -18.78 0.45 -12.84
CA SER A 462 -19.33 -0.82 -12.36
C SER A 462 -19.24 -0.95 -10.84
N PRO A 463 -20.15 -0.30 -10.08
CA PRO A 463 -20.07 -0.22 -8.61
C PRO A 463 -20.14 -1.56 -7.88
N GLY A 464 -20.73 -2.58 -8.48
CA GLY A 464 -20.87 -3.94 -7.92
C GLY A 464 -19.67 -4.86 -8.19
N MET A 465 -18.57 -4.34 -8.75
CA MET A 465 -17.40 -5.17 -9.06
C MET A 465 -16.71 -5.63 -7.78
N THR A 466 -16.51 -6.94 -7.65
CA THR A 466 -15.79 -7.51 -6.51
C THR A 466 -14.28 -7.26 -6.61
N PRO A 467 -13.52 -7.29 -5.50
CA PRO A 467 -12.08 -7.09 -5.51
C PRO A 467 -11.34 -8.00 -6.50
N ALA A 468 -11.62 -9.29 -6.49
CA ALA A 468 -10.98 -10.25 -7.39
C ALA A 468 -11.34 -9.96 -8.86
N LYS A 469 -12.59 -9.57 -9.15
CA LYS A 469 -13.01 -9.20 -10.50
C LYS A 469 -12.32 -7.93 -10.97
N LEU A 470 -12.25 -6.90 -10.13
CA LEU A 470 -11.58 -5.65 -10.46
C LEU A 470 -10.10 -5.88 -10.76
N LYS A 471 -9.39 -6.61 -9.89
CA LYS A 471 -7.99 -7.00 -10.13
C LYS A 471 -7.84 -7.68 -11.49
N SER A 472 -8.66 -8.70 -11.77
CA SER A 472 -8.63 -9.39 -13.06
C SER A 472 -8.83 -8.46 -14.26
N VAL A 473 -9.79 -7.52 -14.17
CA VAL A 473 -10.10 -6.59 -15.25
C VAL A 473 -8.96 -5.59 -15.46
N ILE A 474 -8.39 -5.03 -14.40
CA ILE A 474 -7.23 -4.13 -14.50
C ILE A 474 -6.05 -4.86 -15.16
N LEU A 475 -5.74 -6.09 -14.71
CA LEU A 475 -4.65 -6.88 -15.27
C LEU A 475 -4.88 -7.28 -16.73
N ALA A 476 -6.12 -7.57 -17.12
CA ALA A 476 -6.46 -7.92 -18.49
C ALA A 476 -6.36 -6.74 -19.47
N ASN A 477 -6.64 -5.52 -18.99
CA ASN A 477 -6.56 -4.31 -19.81
C ASN A 477 -5.16 -3.68 -19.82
N SER A 478 -4.24 -4.11 -18.98
CA SER A 478 -2.91 -3.52 -18.86
C SER A 478 -2.03 -3.78 -20.09
N SER A 479 -1.04 -2.90 -20.31
CA SER A 479 0.06 -3.13 -21.24
C SER A 479 0.99 -4.26 -20.74
N THR A 480 1.76 -4.90 -21.62
CA THR A 480 2.55 -6.09 -21.30
C THR A 480 4.07 -5.89 -21.33
N GLN A 481 4.56 -4.62 -21.44
CA GLN A 481 5.97 -4.39 -21.72
C GLN A 481 6.65 -3.50 -20.69
N VAL A 482 6.90 -4.04 -19.48
CA VAL A 482 7.83 -3.41 -18.54
C VAL A 482 9.16 -4.14 -18.60
N HIS A 483 10.22 -3.41 -18.88
CA HIS A 483 11.58 -3.94 -18.98
C HIS A 483 12.29 -3.87 -17.62
N ASN A 484 13.16 -4.85 -17.35
CA ASN A 484 14.03 -4.81 -16.20
C ASN A 484 15.33 -4.10 -16.59
N PRO A 485 15.85 -3.14 -15.80
CA PRO A 485 17.11 -2.52 -16.10
C PRO A 485 18.26 -3.55 -16.12
N SER A 486 19.19 -3.39 -17.05
CA SER A 486 20.36 -4.27 -17.22
C SER A 486 21.26 -4.34 -15.99
N GLU A 487 21.11 -3.39 -15.06
CA GLU A 487 21.84 -3.31 -13.80
C GLU A 487 21.26 -4.19 -12.68
N SER A 488 20.09 -4.79 -12.88
CA SER A 488 19.59 -5.79 -11.94
C SER A 488 20.53 -6.99 -11.96
N PRO A 489 20.96 -7.51 -10.79
CA PRO A 489 21.86 -8.65 -10.75
C PRO A 489 21.31 -9.80 -11.59
N SER A 490 22.04 -10.18 -12.63
CA SER A 490 21.62 -11.21 -13.58
C SER A 490 21.34 -12.51 -12.84
N GLY A 491 20.20 -13.09 -13.05
CA GLY A 491 19.80 -14.42 -12.56
C GLY A 491 18.94 -14.47 -11.31
N SER A 492 18.92 -13.44 -10.44
CA SER A 492 18.03 -13.38 -9.26
C SER A 492 16.75 -12.60 -9.52
N PHE A 493 16.71 -11.83 -10.59
CA PHE A 493 15.65 -10.88 -10.93
C PHE A 493 14.98 -11.18 -12.27
N SER A 494 14.93 -12.43 -12.69
CA SER A 494 14.02 -12.69 -13.79
C SER A 494 12.61 -12.39 -13.28
N PHE A 495 11.85 -11.59 -14.01
CA PHE A 495 10.40 -11.49 -13.89
C PHE A 495 9.78 -12.87 -14.18
N ASN A 496 10.15 -13.89 -13.39
CA ASN A 496 9.82 -15.25 -13.70
C ASN A 496 8.33 -15.41 -13.89
N VAL A 497 7.96 -15.86 -15.08
CA VAL A 497 6.71 -16.50 -15.49
C VAL A 497 5.58 -15.57 -15.92
N ASN A 498 5.42 -14.34 -15.39
CA ASN A 498 4.41 -13.41 -15.87
C ASN A 498 5.09 -12.19 -16.48
N THR A 499 4.73 -11.86 -17.70
CA THR A 499 5.15 -10.60 -18.34
C THR A 499 4.71 -9.45 -17.43
N PRO A 500 5.66 -8.60 -16.96
CA PRO A 500 5.32 -7.52 -16.06
C PRO A 500 4.35 -6.57 -16.76
N LYS A 501 3.26 -6.26 -16.10
CA LYS A 501 2.17 -5.47 -16.65
C LYS A 501 2.26 -4.02 -16.20
N LEU A 502 2.04 -3.09 -17.12
CA LEU A 502 1.88 -1.68 -16.80
C LEU A 502 0.40 -1.32 -16.78
N VAL A 503 -0.02 -0.58 -15.77
CA VAL A 503 -1.40 -0.11 -15.66
C VAL A 503 -1.81 0.75 -16.84
N PHE A 504 -3.01 0.52 -17.35
CA PHE A 504 -3.62 1.27 -18.43
C PHE A 504 -5.03 1.70 -18.05
N ASN A 505 -5.29 3.00 -18.16
CA ASN A 505 -6.63 3.54 -18.00
C ASN A 505 -7.38 3.49 -19.34
N LYS A 506 -8.22 2.49 -19.52
CA LYS A 506 -9.05 2.38 -20.73
C LYS A 506 -10.09 3.51 -20.91
N TYR A 507 -10.33 4.30 -19.89
CA TYR A 507 -11.23 5.45 -19.92
C TYR A 507 -10.51 6.79 -20.17
N GLY A 508 -9.23 6.73 -20.57
CA GLY A 508 -8.40 7.87 -20.91
C GLY A 508 -8.35 8.12 -22.43
N ASN A 509 -7.19 8.58 -22.90
CA ASN A 509 -6.92 8.93 -24.32
C ASN A 509 -6.87 7.75 -25.29
N SER A 510 -7.35 6.59 -24.90
CA SER A 510 -7.37 5.43 -25.79
C SER A 510 -8.00 5.79 -27.13
N ASN A 511 -7.31 5.38 -28.18
CA ASN A 511 -7.61 5.49 -29.58
C ASN A 511 -9.08 5.84 -29.87
N PRO A 512 -9.40 7.03 -30.44
CA PRO A 512 -10.77 7.47 -30.66
C PRO A 512 -11.59 6.54 -31.57
N LEU A 513 -10.98 5.52 -32.16
CA LEU A 513 -11.64 4.51 -32.99
C LEU A 513 -12.27 3.35 -32.19
N GLU A 514 -11.90 3.13 -30.92
CA GLU A 514 -12.46 2.03 -30.11
C GLU A 514 -13.60 2.44 -29.16
N TYR A 515 -13.85 3.74 -29.00
CA TYR A 515 -14.85 4.23 -28.06
C TYR A 515 -15.91 5.11 -28.75
N LYS A 516 -16.87 4.46 -29.39
CA LYS A 516 -18.16 5.05 -29.78
C LYS A 516 -19.26 4.58 -28.81
N GLY A 517 -19.10 4.81 -27.53
CA GLY A 517 -20.15 4.60 -26.54
C GLY A 517 -20.73 5.94 -26.11
N ASP A 518 -22.03 6.08 -26.25
CA ASP A 518 -22.75 7.23 -25.73
C ASP A 518 -22.88 7.11 -24.21
N PHE A 519 -22.08 7.87 -23.48
CA PHE A 519 -21.97 7.79 -22.00
C PHE A 519 -23.12 8.48 -21.25
N THR A 520 -24.18 8.84 -21.92
CA THR A 520 -25.37 9.41 -21.27
C THR A 520 -26.29 8.39 -20.63
N THR A 521 -26.01 7.09 -20.77
CA THR A 521 -26.76 6.03 -20.09
C THR A 521 -25.83 4.94 -19.55
N THR A 522 -25.80 4.79 -18.24
CA THR A 522 -25.03 3.78 -17.47
C THR A 522 -25.45 2.32 -17.71
N SER A 523 -26.34 2.02 -18.66
CA SER A 523 -27.01 0.74 -18.79
C SER A 523 -26.50 -0.22 -19.85
N ASN A 524 -25.46 0.11 -20.64
CA ASN A 524 -25.04 -0.73 -21.78
C ASN A 524 -23.52 -0.93 -21.94
N ILE A 525 -22.78 -1.13 -20.87
CA ILE A 525 -21.41 -1.63 -20.98
C ILE A 525 -21.43 -3.13 -20.67
N SER A 526 -21.49 -3.95 -21.72
CA SER A 526 -21.19 -5.39 -21.59
C SER A 526 -19.68 -5.57 -21.52
N PHE A 527 -19.20 -6.24 -20.49
CA PHE A 527 -17.81 -6.63 -20.28
C PHE A 527 -17.53 -8.00 -20.92
#